data_92c4bf32e89f188a46384f731a201c34
#
_entry.id   92c4bf32e89f188a46384f731a201c34
#
_cell.length_a   1.000
_cell.length_b   1.000
_cell.length_c   1.000
_cell.angle_alpha   90.00
_cell.angle_beta   90.00
_cell.angle_gamma   90.00
#
_symmetry.space_group_name_H-M   'P 1'
#
loop_
_entity.id
_entity.type
_entity.pdbx_description
1 polymer ?
#
loop_
_entity_poly.entity_id
_entity_poly.type
_entity_poly.pdbx_seq_one_letter_code
_entity_poly.pdbx_strand_id
1 'polypeptide(L)'
;MPRIRTIVPEFWEDERFSNVSLPACLLYIGMKNFADDSGVILANETIIKSKVFPAREDIRKQQVSGWLQELIENSILVPFTFENKSYYVMDFSSERIDKPQKSKIPAEVIENVLSGKK
;
A
#
# COMPACT_ATOMS: atom_id res chain seq x y z
N MET A 1 4.20 11.86 5.82
CA MET A 1 5.00 11.59 7.02
C MET A 1 4.95 10.11 7.38
N PRO A 2 6.10 9.49 7.60
CA PRO A 2 6.10 8.10 8.06
C PRO A 2 5.46 7.99 9.45
N ARG A 3 4.74 6.89 9.67
CA ARG A 3 4.08 6.64 10.94
C ARG A 3 4.24 5.19 11.37
N ILE A 4 4.23 4.98 12.67
CA ILE A 4 4.16 3.64 13.24
C ILE A 4 2.80 3.06 12.89
N ARG A 5 2.77 1.83 12.38
CA ARG A 5 1.54 1.10 12.07
C ARG A 5 1.52 -0.21 12.82
N THR A 6 0.33 -0.73 13.02
CA THR A 6 0.16 -2.02 13.70
C THR A 6 0.02 -3.14 12.68
N ILE A 7 0.34 -4.36 13.11
CA ILE A 7 0.06 -5.58 12.35
C ILE A 7 -0.86 -6.40 13.25
N VAL A 8 -2.12 -6.50 12.84
CA VAL A 8 -3.10 -7.26 13.62
C VAL A 8 -2.99 -8.74 13.30
N PRO A 9 -3.36 -9.64 14.25
CA PRO A 9 -3.26 -11.09 14.00
C PRO A 9 -4.02 -11.55 12.75
N GLU A 10 -5.12 -10.93 12.42
CA GLU A 10 -5.93 -11.24 11.24
C GLU A 10 -5.15 -11.08 9.92
N PHE A 11 -4.12 -10.25 9.92
CA PHE A 11 -3.26 -10.09 8.74
C PHE A 11 -2.65 -11.43 8.31
N TRP A 12 -2.21 -12.23 9.27
CA TRP A 12 -1.54 -13.51 8.97
C TRP A 12 -2.50 -14.58 8.48
N GLU A 13 -3.80 -14.39 8.71
CA GLU A 13 -4.84 -15.29 8.28
C GLU A 13 -5.49 -14.87 6.97
N ASP A 14 -5.10 -13.73 6.42
CA ASP A 14 -5.68 -13.19 5.18
C ASP A 14 -5.23 -14.04 3.99
N GLU A 15 -6.17 -14.73 3.36
CA GLU A 15 -5.89 -15.64 2.25
C GLU A 15 -5.28 -14.93 1.04
N ARG A 16 -5.52 -13.65 0.87
CA ARG A 16 -4.94 -12.90 -0.26
C ARG A 16 -3.43 -12.94 -0.22
N PHE A 17 -2.84 -12.94 0.98
CA PHE A 17 -1.39 -12.97 1.13
C PHE A 17 -0.78 -14.35 0.91
N SER A 18 -1.59 -15.41 0.91
CA SER A 18 -1.10 -16.74 0.59
C SER A 18 -0.75 -16.90 -0.90
N ASN A 19 -1.25 -16.01 -1.73
CA ASN A 19 -1.04 -16.03 -3.18
C ASN A 19 0.07 -15.10 -3.66
N VAL A 20 0.72 -14.40 -2.73
CA VAL A 20 1.81 -13.50 -3.08
C VAL A 20 3.12 -13.98 -2.47
N SER A 21 4.24 -13.56 -3.07
CA SER A 21 5.56 -13.94 -2.58
C SER A 21 5.87 -13.27 -1.25
N LEU A 22 6.80 -13.85 -0.49
CA LEU A 22 7.24 -13.27 0.77
C LEU A 22 7.79 -11.85 0.61
N PRO A 23 8.62 -11.57 -0.43
CA PRO A 23 9.05 -10.19 -0.65
C PRO A 23 7.90 -9.22 -0.87
N ALA A 24 6.85 -9.65 -1.57
CA ALA A 24 5.67 -8.79 -1.77
C ALA A 24 4.96 -8.51 -0.45
N CYS A 25 4.87 -9.51 0.44
CA CYS A 25 4.30 -9.30 1.78
C CYS A 25 5.13 -8.29 2.57
N LEU A 26 6.44 -8.43 2.54
CA LEU A 26 7.33 -7.50 3.25
C LEU A 26 7.22 -6.09 2.68
N LEU A 27 7.13 -5.97 1.36
CA LEU A 27 6.94 -4.69 0.70
C LEU A 27 5.64 -4.03 1.18
N TYR A 28 4.56 -4.79 1.25
CA TYR A 28 3.27 -4.27 1.72
C TYR A 28 3.38 -3.73 3.15
N ILE A 29 4.00 -4.51 4.04
CA ILE A 29 4.19 -4.10 5.44
C ILE A 29 4.97 -2.80 5.52
N GLY A 30 6.05 -2.68 4.74
CA GLY A 30 6.85 -1.45 4.70
C GLY A 30 6.07 -0.26 4.14
N MET A 31 5.28 -0.48 3.12
CA MET A 31 4.46 0.59 2.52
C MET A 31 3.46 1.17 3.52
N LYS A 32 2.98 0.37 4.45
CA LYS A 32 2.04 0.86 5.49
C LYS A 32 2.61 2.03 6.28
N ASN A 33 3.91 2.02 6.53
CA ASN A 33 4.54 3.11 7.29
C ASN A 33 4.62 4.41 6.51
N PHE A 34 4.55 4.36 5.18
CA PHE A 34 4.70 5.52 4.32
C PHE A 34 3.42 5.97 3.64
N ALA A 35 2.36 5.17 3.72
CA ALA A 35 1.04 5.56 3.26
C ALA A 35 0.44 6.59 4.24
N ASP A 36 -0.48 7.42 3.78
CA ASP A 36 -1.18 8.32 4.68
C ASP A 36 -2.19 7.54 5.54
N ASP A 37 -2.87 8.24 6.45
CA ASP A 37 -3.78 7.56 7.38
C ASP A 37 -5.05 7.01 6.72
N SER A 38 -5.27 7.33 5.45
CA SER A 38 -6.35 6.74 4.65
C SER A 38 -5.87 5.56 3.81
N GLY A 39 -4.59 5.21 3.89
CA GLY A 39 -4.02 4.10 3.15
C GLY A 39 -3.52 4.45 1.76
N VAL A 40 -3.39 5.73 1.44
CA VAL A 40 -3.00 6.18 0.11
C VAL A 40 -1.49 6.40 0.04
N ILE A 41 -0.86 5.89 -1.01
CA ILE A 41 0.57 6.08 -1.28
C ILE A 41 0.74 6.35 -2.78
N LEU A 42 1.70 7.22 -3.12
CA LEU A 42 1.99 7.55 -4.53
C LEU A 42 2.47 6.30 -5.28
N ALA A 43 1.91 6.05 -6.47
CA ALA A 43 2.25 4.89 -7.28
C ALA A 43 3.52 5.13 -8.09
N ASN A 44 4.66 5.05 -7.41
CA ASN A 44 5.97 5.25 -8.03
C ASN A 44 6.95 4.23 -7.45
N GLU A 45 7.33 3.24 -8.26
CA GLU A 45 8.19 2.13 -7.82
C GLU A 45 9.55 2.62 -7.30
N THR A 46 10.09 3.65 -7.94
CA THR A 46 11.41 4.19 -7.54
C THR A 46 11.33 4.80 -6.14
N ILE A 47 10.30 5.59 -5.89
CA ILE A 47 10.09 6.22 -4.59
C ILE A 47 9.79 5.17 -3.52
N ILE A 48 8.91 4.20 -3.83
CA ILE A 48 8.56 3.13 -2.90
C ILE A 48 9.81 2.33 -2.53
N LYS A 49 10.62 1.94 -3.53
CA LYS A 49 11.85 1.20 -3.29
C LYS A 49 12.78 2.00 -2.38
N SER A 50 12.93 3.30 -2.62
CA SER A 50 13.82 4.14 -1.84
C SER A 50 13.38 4.29 -0.39
N LYS A 51 12.10 4.12 -0.11
CA LYS A 51 11.55 4.22 1.24
C LYS A 51 11.57 2.89 1.99
N VAL A 52 11.23 1.81 1.31
CA VAL A 52 11.10 0.49 1.96
C VAL A 52 12.42 -0.28 1.96
N PHE A 53 13.20 -0.16 0.90
CA PHE A 53 14.47 -0.89 0.76
C PHE A 53 15.64 0.04 0.45
N PRO A 54 15.87 1.10 1.26
CA PRO A 54 16.85 2.12 0.91
C PRO A 54 18.29 1.62 0.87
N ALA A 55 18.62 0.60 1.66
CA ALA A 55 19.99 0.10 1.78
C ALA A 55 20.21 -1.23 1.05
N ARG A 56 19.24 -1.69 0.28
CA ARG A 56 19.30 -2.99 -0.39
C ARG A 56 19.70 -2.83 -1.85
N GLU A 57 20.99 -3.01 -2.14
CA GLU A 57 21.49 -2.96 -3.51
C GLU A 57 21.10 -4.19 -4.33
N ASP A 58 20.78 -5.29 -3.65
CA ASP A 58 20.34 -6.54 -4.30
C ASP A 58 18.89 -6.48 -4.80
N ILE A 59 18.15 -5.43 -4.45
CA ILE A 59 16.75 -5.27 -4.89
C ILE A 59 16.71 -4.24 -6.01
N ARG A 60 16.14 -4.64 -7.14
CA ARG A 60 16.02 -3.81 -8.32
C ARG A 60 14.60 -3.29 -8.49
N LYS A 61 14.46 -2.19 -9.20
CA LYS A 61 13.16 -1.57 -9.50
C LYS A 61 12.19 -2.58 -10.14
N GLN A 62 12.68 -3.42 -11.06
CA GLN A 62 11.87 -4.42 -11.74
C GLN A 62 11.29 -5.44 -10.76
N GLN A 63 12.05 -5.80 -9.73
CA GLN A 63 11.55 -6.71 -8.70
C GLN A 63 10.44 -6.06 -7.90
N VAL A 64 10.60 -4.80 -7.53
CA VAL A 64 9.57 -4.05 -6.80
C VAL A 64 8.30 -3.94 -7.66
N SER A 65 8.44 -3.64 -8.95
CA SER A 65 7.30 -3.58 -9.87
C SER A 65 6.55 -4.92 -9.92
N GLY A 66 7.27 -6.03 -9.96
CA GLY A 66 6.67 -7.36 -9.94
C GLY A 66 5.91 -7.64 -8.66
N TRP A 67 6.49 -7.27 -7.51
CA TRP A 67 5.82 -7.45 -6.22
C TRP A 67 4.59 -6.57 -6.08
N LEU A 68 4.65 -5.34 -6.56
CA LEU A 68 3.48 -4.45 -6.58
C LEU A 68 2.38 -5.06 -7.45
N GLN A 69 2.73 -5.65 -8.58
CA GLN A 69 1.75 -6.28 -9.45
C GLN A 69 1.08 -7.48 -8.77
N GLU A 70 1.83 -8.28 -8.02
CA GLU A 70 1.25 -9.38 -7.23
C GLU A 70 0.19 -8.84 -6.25
N LEU A 71 0.51 -7.75 -5.57
CA LEU A 71 -0.41 -7.14 -4.60
C LEU A 71 -1.67 -6.60 -5.28
N ILE A 72 -1.51 -6.01 -6.47
CA ILE A 72 -2.65 -5.50 -7.24
C ILE A 72 -3.53 -6.65 -7.71
N GLU A 73 -2.94 -7.72 -8.25
CA GLU A 73 -3.69 -8.86 -8.78
C GLU A 73 -4.48 -9.60 -7.71
N ASN A 74 -4.05 -9.50 -6.46
CA ASN A 74 -4.74 -10.13 -5.34
C ASN A 74 -5.61 -9.15 -4.54
N SER A 75 -5.89 -7.99 -5.12
CA SER A 75 -6.76 -6.96 -4.54
C SER A 75 -6.28 -6.42 -3.18
N ILE A 76 -4.99 -6.54 -2.91
CA ILE A 76 -4.38 -6.01 -1.69
C ILE A 76 -4.08 -4.52 -1.85
N LEU A 77 -3.63 -4.12 -3.04
CA LEU A 77 -3.48 -2.73 -3.44
C LEU A 77 -4.47 -2.43 -4.55
N VAL A 78 -5.10 -1.27 -4.51
CA VAL A 78 -6.00 -0.84 -5.57
C VAL A 78 -5.42 0.42 -6.21
N PRO A 79 -5.02 0.33 -7.49
CA PRO A 79 -4.49 1.51 -8.18
C PRO A 79 -5.62 2.44 -8.61
N PHE A 80 -5.36 3.73 -8.56
CA PHE A 80 -6.31 4.73 -9.05
C PHE A 80 -5.58 5.99 -9.45
N THR A 81 -6.27 6.86 -10.19
CA THR A 81 -5.73 8.14 -10.63
C THR A 81 -6.60 9.26 -10.08
N PHE A 82 -5.96 10.30 -9.57
CA PHE A 82 -6.66 11.48 -9.08
C PHE A 82 -5.85 12.72 -9.45
N GLU A 83 -6.49 13.68 -10.10
CA GLU A 83 -5.83 14.92 -10.54
C GLU A 83 -4.53 14.67 -11.32
N ASN A 84 -4.58 13.73 -12.27
CA ASN A 84 -3.47 13.38 -13.16
C ASN A 84 -2.29 12.71 -12.46
N LYS A 85 -2.47 12.24 -11.23
CA LYS A 85 -1.44 11.48 -10.51
C LYS A 85 -1.96 10.09 -10.20
N SER A 86 -1.06 9.12 -10.24
CA SER A 86 -1.39 7.73 -9.93
C SER A 86 -1.06 7.40 -8.48
N TYR A 87 -1.95 6.68 -7.84
CA TYR A 87 -1.82 6.29 -6.44
C TYR A 87 -2.20 4.84 -6.27
N TYR A 88 -1.76 4.26 -5.16
CA TYR A 88 -2.31 2.99 -4.66
C TYR A 88 -3.03 3.29 -3.36
N VAL A 89 -4.10 2.55 -3.10
CA VAL A 89 -4.77 2.61 -1.81
C VAL A 89 -4.79 1.23 -1.18
N MET A 90 -4.49 1.20 0.14
CA MET A 90 -4.56 0.03 0.98
C MET A 90 -5.82 0.14 1.84
N ASP A 91 -6.46 -0.99 2.16
CA ASP A 91 -7.61 -0.96 3.04
C ASP A 91 -7.14 -0.85 4.50
N PHE A 92 -7.29 0.33 5.07
CA PHE A 92 -6.93 0.61 6.46
C PHE A 92 -8.13 0.55 7.41
N SER A 93 -9.25 -0.03 7.00
CA SER A 93 -10.45 -0.07 7.83
C SER A 93 -10.24 -0.76 9.18
N SER A 94 -9.31 -1.72 9.25
CA SER A 94 -8.97 -2.41 10.50
C SER A 94 -7.71 -1.85 11.16
N GLU A 95 -7.11 -0.82 10.60
CA GLU A 95 -5.88 -0.23 11.13
C GLU A 95 -6.18 0.64 12.34
N ARG A 96 -5.38 0.48 13.39
CA ARG A 96 -5.49 1.32 14.58
C ARG A 96 -4.69 2.61 14.36
N ILE A 97 -5.38 3.75 14.32
CA ILE A 97 -4.76 5.04 14.04
C ILE A 97 -5.18 6.04 15.11
N ASP A 98 -4.20 6.57 15.85
CA ASP A 98 -4.43 7.65 16.80
C ASP A 98 -4.37 8.98 16.06
N LYS A 99 -5.39 9.82 16.25
CA LYS A 99 -5.47 11.16 15.66
C LYS A 99 -5.22 11.13 14.15
N PRO A 100 -6.09 10.46 13.37
CA PRO A 100 -5.88 10.34 11.94
C PRO A 100 -5.88 11.70 11.25
N GLN A 101 -4.96 11.87 10.32
CA GLN A 101 -4.85 13.08 9.52
C GLN A 101 -5.60 12.89 8.20
N LYS A 102 -6.17 13.96 7.69
CA LYS A 102 -6.86 13.90 6.41
C LYS A 102 -5.88 13.66 5.27
N SER A 103 -6.27 12.78 4.36
CA SER A 103 -5.54 12.55 3.13
C SER A 103 -5.70 13.75 2.19
N LYS A 104 -4.76 13.90 1.25
CA LYS A 104 -4.91 14.83 0.13
C LYS A 104 -6.04 14.41 -0.78
N ILE A 105 -6.39 13.12 -0.76
CA ILE A 105 -7.46 12.56 -1.58
C ILE A 105 -8.76 12.60 -0.77
N PRO A 106 -9.86 13.12 -1.33
CA PRO A 106 -11.14 13.13 -0.61
C PRO A 106 -11.56 11.72 -0.21
N ALA A 107 -12.10 11.58 1.00
CA ALA A 107 -12.54 10.28 1.53
C ALA A 107 -13.54 9.59 0.60
N GLU A 108 -14.40 10.36 -0.05
CA GLU A 108 -15.37 9.84 -1.00
C GLU A 108 -14.70 9.11 -2.16
N VAL A 109 -13.62 9.66 -2.69
CA VAL A 109 -12.86 9.03 -3.79
C VAL A 109 -12.27 7.71 -3.31
N ILE A 110 -11.66 7.71 -2.12
CA ILE A 110 -11.04 6.51 -1.55
C ILE A 110 -12.09 5.42 -1.34
N GLU A 111 -13.24 5.76 -0.78
CA GLU A 111 -14.33 4.81 -0.54
C GLU A 111 -14.82 4.19 -1.85
N ASN A 112 -14.97 5.00 -2.90
CA ASN A 112 -15.40 4.52 -4.21
C ASN A 112 -14.38 3.55 -4.80
N VAL A 113 -13.10 3.85 -4.66
CA VAL A 113 -12.01 3.00 -5.17
C VAL A 113 -12.01 1.66 -4.42
N LEU A 114 -12.08 1.70 -3.10
CA LEU A 114 -12.05 0.48 -2.27
C LEU A 114 -13.29 -0.39 -2.47
N SER A 115 -14.44 0.21 -2.79
CA SER A 115 -15.66 -0.56 -3.05
C SER A 115 -15.71 -1.12 -4.48
N GLY A 116 -14.70 -0.86 -5.29
CA GLY A 116 -14.63 -1.35 -6.66
C GLY A 116 -15.40 -0.53 -7.67
N LYS A 117 -15.92 0.62 -7.27
CA LYS A 117 -16.59 1.54 -8.21
C LYS A 117 -15.56 2.37 -8.94
N LYS A 118 -15.73 2.49 -10.20
CA LYS A 118 -14.82 3.25 -11.05
C LYS A 118 -15.45 4.54 -11.53
#